data_bd6366043ae4e76f6303fb82600ddca8
#
_entry.id   bd6366043ae4e76f6303fb82600ddca8
#
_cell.length_a   1.000
_cell.length_b   1.000
_cell.length_c   1.000
_cell.angle_alpha   90.00
_cell.angle_beta   90.00
_cell.angle_gamma   90.00
#
_symmetry.space_group_name_H-M   'P 1'
#
loop_
_entity.id
_entity.type
_entity.pdbx_description
1 polymer ?
#
loop_
_entity_poly.entity_id
_entity_poly.type
_entity_poly.pdbx_seq_one_letter_code
_entity_poly.pdbx_strand_id
1 'polypeptide(L)'
;MTRIGISPRLLHPQPGARGVFTKILHYVEDGIAQWLQSRDALLFVLPLSQRSADYARALDGLVLQGGADISPLAYGEEPLQPEWAGDPIRDRYEIDLVRAFSAAGKPVLGICRGAQLINVALGGSLHQDIPAHRSDDYDQHAHEVHLEPGSGLARLYGETGPRRVVSIHHQAIKRLAPGLQVEARAEDGVIEAVRGTGSGYLCAVQWHPEFHGGRDGFLDGGALLDEFLQAARA
;
A
#
# COMPACT_ATOMS: atom_id res chain seq x y z
N MET A 1 1.95 -10.56 -21.05
CA MET A 1 2.49 -10.55 -19.67
C MET A 1 2.60 -9.10 -19.22
N THR A 2 1.91 -8.73 -18.16
CA THR A 2 1.83 -7.35 -17.63
C THR A 2 3.08 -7.03 -16.81
N ARG A 3 3.71 -5.88 -17.04
CA ARG A 3 4.97 -5.48 -16.38
C ARG A 3 4.63 -4.59 -15.19
N ILE A 4 4.78 -5.12 -13.99
CA ILE A 4 4.43 -4.42 -12.75
C ILE A 4 5.70 -4.02 -11.99
N GLY A 5 5.82 -2.74 -11.68
CA GLY A 5 6.82 -2.24 -10.75
C GLY A 5 6.38 -2.38 -9.30
N ILE A 6 7.28 -2.80 -8.43
CA ILE A 6 7.08 -2.78 -6.97
C ILE A 6 8.16 -1.95 -6.31
N SER A 7 7.75 -1.00 -5.44
CA SER A 7 8.70 -0.27 -4.60
C SER A 7 9.29 -1.20 -3.55
N PRO A 8 10.62 -1.21 -3.33
CA PRO A 8 11.23 -2.04 -2.31
C PRO A 8 11.00 -1.50 -0.90
N ARG A 9 11.07 -2.39 0.09
CA ARG A 9 11.39 -2.01 1.47
C ARG A 9 12.88 -1.70 1.55
N LEU A 10 13.28 -0.85 2.51
CA LEU A 10 14.67 -0.50 2.75
C LEU A 10 15.13 -1.09 4.08
N LEU A 11 16.27 -1.79 4.06
CA LEU A 11 17.01 -2.15 5.25
C LEU A 11 18.18 -1.18 5.39
N HIS A 12 18.07 -0.26 6.35
CA HIS A 12 19.10 0.72 6.66
C HIS A 12 20.22 0.09 7.49
N PRO A 13 21.48 0.58 7.35
CA PRO A 13 22.58 0.16 8.20
C PRO A 13 22.26 0.35 9.68
N GLN A 14 22.55 -0.67 10.49
CA GLN A 14 22.44 -0.59 11.95
C GLN A 14 23.80 -0.32 12.60
N PRO A 15 23.85 0.31 13.78
CA PRO A 15 25.09 0.45 14.52
C PRO A 15 25.82 -0.90 14.68
N GLY A 16 27.11 -0.95 14.35
CA GLY A 16 27.90 -2.19 14.41
C GLY A 16 27.72 -3.15 13.21
N ALA A 17 26.92 -2.81 12.21
CA ALA A 17 26.77 -3.63 11.00
C ALA A 17 28.10 -3.85 10.27
N ARG A 18 28.23 -5.02 9.61
CA ARG A 18 29.42 -5.42 8.83
C ARG A 18 29.03 -5.92 7.44
N GLY A 19 30.00 -5.89 6.53
CA GLY A 19 29.81 -6.40 5.17
C GLY A 19 28.69 -5.64 4.42
N VAL A 20 27.84 -6.37 3.74
CA VAL A 20 26.75 -5.79 2.94
C VAL A 20 25.75 -4.97 3.79
N PHE A 21 25.59 -5.29 5.07
CA PHE A 21 24.69 -4.60 5.99
C PHE A 21 25.18 -3.19 6.41
N THR A 22 26.34 -2.75 5.94
CA THR A 22 26.77 -1.34 6.04
C THR A 22 26.16 -0.44 4.94
N LYS A 23 25.38 -1.03 4.03
CA LYS A 23 24.71 -0.35 2.91
C LYS A 23 23.21 -0.42 3.08
N ILE A 24 22.49 0.48 2.41
CA ILE A 24 21.04 0.34 2.27
C ILE A 24 20.78 -0.85 1.33
N LEU A 25 19.99 -1.81 1.80
CA LEU A 25 19.56 -2.93 0.97
C LEU A 25 18.10 -2.72 0.56
N HIS A 26 17.80 -3.07 -0.67
CA HIS A 26 16.44 -3.09 -1.21
C HIS A 26 15.93 -4.51 -1.16
N TYR A 27 14.73 -4.71 -0.61
CA TYR A 27 14.12 -6.04 -0.54
C TYR A 27 12.61 -6.00 -0.77
N VAL A 28 12.07 -7.14 -1.17
CA VAL A 28 10.64 -7.39 -1.32
C VAL A 28 10.30 -8.60 -0.47
N GLU A 29 9.19 -8.55 0.23
CA GLU A 29 8.68 -9.71 0.97
C GLU A 29 8.18 -10.77 -0.01
N ASP A 30 8.53 -12.04 0.23
CA ASP A 30 8.20 -13.12 -0.69
C ASP A 30 6.68 -13.29 -0.90
N GLY A 31 5.89 -13.15 0.17
CA GLY A 31 4.42 -13.28 0.11
C GLY A 31 3.77 -12.38 -0.93
N ILE A 32 4.10 -11.07 -0.93
CA ILE A 32 3.55 -10.15 -1.92
C ILE A 32 4.09 -10.42 -3.33
N ALA A 33 5.37 -10.85 -3.44
CA ALA A 33 5.93 -11.20 -4.74
C ALA A 33 5.23 -12.42 -5.35
N GLN A 34 4.98 -13.46 -4.56
CA GLN A 34 4.24 -14.65 -4.98
C GLN A 34 2.78 -14.32 -5.32
N TRP A 35 2.11 -13.48 -4.50
CA TRP A 35 0.74 -13.05 -4.76
C TRP A 35 0.62 -12.32 -6.10
N LEU A 36 1.49 -11.34 -6.39
CA LEU A 36 1.50 -10.62 -7.66
C LEU A 36 1.78 -11.53 -8.85
N GLN A 37 2.67 -12.50 -8.71
CA GLN A 37 3.04 -13.45 -9.75
C GLN A 37 2.10 -14.65 -9.86
N SER A 38 1.10 -14.78 -8.97
CA SER A 38 0.04 -15.80 -9.09
C SER A 38 -0.87 -15.58 -10.29
N ARG A 39 -0.71 -14.48 -10.98
CA ARG A 39 -1.36 -14.11 -12.25
C ARG A 39 -0.30 -13.87 -13.32
N ASP A 40 -0.73 -13.57 -14.55
CA ASP A 40 0.16 -13.27 -15.69
C ASP A 40 0.80 -11.87 -15.57
N ALA A 41 1.64 -11.70 -14.54
CA ALA A 41 2.40 -10.49 -14.26
C ALA A 41 3.90 -10.77 -14.14
N LEU A 42 4.72 -9.91 -14.73
CA LEU A 42 6.17 -9.89 -14.55
C LEU A 42 6.52 -8.76 -13.58
N LEU A 43 7.17 -9.11 -12.47
CA LEU A 43 7.48 -8.18 -11.40
C LEU A 43 8.88 -7.57 -11.55
N PHE A 44 8.96 -6.24 -11.45
CA PHE A 44 10.20 -5.47 -11.46
C PHE A 44 10.37 -4.75 -10.12
N VAL A 45 11.42 -5.07 -9.38
CA VAL A 45 11.79 -4.32 -8.18
C VAL A 45 12.42 -2.99 -8.61
N LEU A 46 11.85 -1.88 -8.15
CA LEU A 46 12.28 -0.53 -8.52
C LEU A 46 13.29 0.00 -7.50
N PRO A 47 14.60 0.02 -7.80
CA PRO A 47 15.58 0.58 -6.87
C PRO A 47 15.41 2.09 -6.70
N LEU A 48 15.86 2.64 -5.55
CA LEU A 48 15.89 4.08 -5.31
C LEU A 48 16.57 4.81 -6.47
N SER A 49 15.86 5.77 -7.05
CA SER A 49 16.28 6.45 -8.27
C SER A 49 15.53 7.78 -8.43
N GLN A 50 16.09 8.70 -9.20
CA GLN A 50 15.41 9.91 -9.67
C GLN A 50 14.69 9.69 -11.02
N ARG A 51 14.51 8.42 -11.44
CA ARG A 51 13.97 8.06 -12.75
C ARG A 51 12.51 7.59 -12.72
N SER A 52 11.71 8.10 -11.77
CA SER A 52 10.31 7.68 -11.59
C SER A 52 9.47 7.81 -12.87
N ALA A 53 9.69 8.87 -13.66
CA ALA A 53 9.04 9.05 -14.96
C ALA A 53 9.46 8.01 -16.01
N ASP A 54 10.72 7.54 -15.98
CA ASP A 54 11.18 6.48 -16.87
C ASP A 54 10.52 5.14 -16.52
N TYR A 55 10.40 4.83 -15.23
CA TYR A 55 9.67 3.65 -14.76
C TYR A 55 8.20 3.70 -15.19
N ALA A 56 7.52 4.84 -15.01
CA ALA A 56 6.13 5.01 -15.42
C ALA A 56 5.92 4.81 -16.93
N ARG A 57 6.90 5.18 -17.77
CA ARG A 57 6.85 4.92 -19.23
C ARG A 57 7.11 3.46 -19.58
N ALA A 58 8.00 2.78 -18.85
CA ALA A 58 8.45 1.44 -19.16
C ALA A 58 7.52 0.33 -18.66
N LEU A 59 6.74 0.61 -17.62
CA LEU A 59 5.92 -0.35 -16.89
C LEU A 59 4.43 -0.10 -17.09
N ASP A 60 3.64 -1.10 -16.81
CA ASP A 60 2.20 -1.08 -17.04
C ASP A 60 1.41 -0.73 -15.76
N GLY A 61 2.02 -0.85 -14.58
CA GLY A 61 1.43 -0.48 -13.29
C GLY A 61 2.45 -0.44 -12.16
N LEU A 62 2.04 0.13 -11.02
CA LEU A 62 2.85 0.27 -9.79
C LEU A 62 2.15 -0.36 -8.60
N VAL A 63 2.91 -1.11 -7.80
CA VAL A 63 2.50 -1.59 -6.48
C VAL A 63 3.41 -0.99 -5.41
N LEU A 64 2.79 -0.44 -4.36
CA LEU A 64 3.46 0.01 -3.14
C LEU A 64 3.17 -0.99 -2.03
N GLN A 65 4.20 -1.65 -1.53
CA GLN A 65 4.06 -2.66 -0.49
C GLN A 65 4.10 -2.07 0.94
N GLY A 66 3.67 -2.85 1.92
CA GLY A 66 3.76 -2.55 3.34
C GLY A 66 5.19 -2.29 3.84
N GLY A 67 5.36 -2.08 5.14
CA GLY A 67 6.67 -1.91 5.79
C GLY A 67 6.71 -0.83 6.86
N ALA A 68 7.89 -0.26 7.09
CA ALA A 68 8.14 0.76 8.11
C ALA A 68 7.25 1.99 7.96
N ASP A 69 7.03 2.70 9.06
CA ASP A 69 6.18 3.89 9.16
C ASP A 69 6.54 4.96 8.13
N ILE A 70 5.54 5.75 7.76
CA ILE A 70 5.72 6.99 7.03
C ILE A 70 6.13 8.08 8.02
N SER A 71 7.18 8.82 7.66
CA SER A 71 7.63 9.95 8.47
C SER A 71 6.56 11.02 8.59
N PRO A 72 6.21 11.47 9.81
CA PRO A 72 5.29 12.58 10.01
C PRO A 72 5.70 13.86 9.27
N LEU A 73 7.00 14.07 9.05
CA LEU A 73 7.51 15.19 8.27
C LEU A 73 7.00 15.20 6.82
N ALA A 74 6.64 14.04 6.26
CA ALA A 74 6.11 13.92 4.90
C ALA A 74 4.70 14.57 4.75
N TYR A 75 3.97 14.74 5.85
CA TYR A 75 2.65 15.41 5.89
C TYR A 75 2.60 16.62 6.81
N GLY A 76 3.79 17.17 7.17
CA GLY A 76 3.94 18.45 7.87
C GLY A 76 3.69 18.38 9.38
N GLU A 77 3.83 17.22 10.00
CA GLU A 77 3.77 17.02 11.45
C GLU A 77 5.14 16.57 11.99
N GLU A 78 5.42 16.79 13.28
CA GLU A 78 6.59 16.24 13.97
C GLU A 78 6.26 14.85 14.52
N PRO A 79 7.25 13.92 14.60
CA PRO A 79 7.06 12.64 15.26
C PRO A 79 6.69 12.82 16.74
N LEU A 80 5.59 12.18 17.17
CA LEU A 80 5.17 12.21 18.59
C LEU A 80 6.09 11.36 19.47
N GLN A 81 6.76 10.38 18.89
CA GLN A 81 7.77 9.53 19.53
C GLN A 81 8.96 9.35 18.56
N PRO A 82 10.20 9.25 19.07
CA PRO A 82 11.38 9.02 18.21
C PRO A 82 11.26 7.76 17.34
N GLU A 83 10.60 6.72 17.85
CA GLU A 83 10.37 5.44 17.19
C GLU A 83 9.45 5.58 15.98
N TRP A 84 8.63 6.63 15.92
CA TRP A 84 7.68 6.92 14.82
C TRP A 84 8.23 7.90 13.78
N ALA A 85 9.55 8.10 13.77
CA ALA A 85 10.20 8.99 12.82
C ALA A 85 10.04 8.54 11.34
N GLY A 86 9.73 7.27 11.13
CA GLY A 86 9.49 6.70 9.80
C GLY A 86 10.73 6.61 8.91
N ASP A 87 10.51 6.42 7.62
CA ASP A 87 11.58 6.31 6.62
C ASP A 87 11.47 7.42 5.55
N PRO A 88 12.00 8.63 5.81
CA PRO A 88 11.86 9.76 4.90
C PRO A 88 12.58 9.54 3.54
N ILE A 89 13.55 8.62 3.46
CA ILE A 89 14.23 8.28 2.20
C ILE A 89 13.26 7.51 1.30
N ARG A 90 12.62 6.48 1.84
CA ARG A 90 11.61 5.69 1.16
C ARG A 90 10.38 6.54 0.81
N ASP A 91 9.90 7.36 1.74
CA ASP A 91 8.73 8.22 1.54
C ASP A 91 8.89 9.12 0.32
N ARG A 92 9.99 9.87 0.25
CA ARG A 92 10.26 10.78 -0.87
C ARG A 92 10.26 10.03 -2.20
N TYR A 93 10.95 8.92 -2.25
CA TYR A 93 11.03 8.10 -3.46
C TYR A 93 9.67 7.56 -3.91
N GLU A 94 8.89 7.01 -2.98
CA GLU A 94 7.58 6.45 -3.30
C GLU A 94 6.54 7.54 -3.66
N ILE A 95 6.62 8.72 -3.02
CA ILE A 95 5.80 9.89 -3.42
C ILE A 95 6.07 10.26 -4.88
N ASP A 96 7.35 10.28 -5.30
CA ASP A 96 7.72 10.58 -6.69
C ASP A 96 7.24 9.48 -7.65
N LEU A 97 7.25 8.21 -7.24
CA LEU A 97 6.65 7.12 -8.02
C LEU A 97 5.13 7.29 -8.19
N VAL A 98 4.40 7.54 -7.09
CA VAL A 98 2.94 7.75 -7.15
C VAL A 98 2.61 8.89 -8.13
N ARG A 99 3.29 10.02 -8.02
CA ARG A 99 3.08 11.18 -8.90
C ARG A 99 3.37 10.85 -10.36
N ALA A 100 4.47 10.17 -10.63
CA ALA A 100 4.88 9.82 -11.99
C ALA A 100 3.91 8.83 -12.66
N PHE A 101 3.51 7.77 -11.95
CA PHE A 101 2.57 6.79 -12.49
C PHE A 101 1.18 7.39 -12.67
N SER A 102 0.68 8.15 -11.69
CA SER A 102 -0.61 8.83 -11.80
C SER A 102 -0.64 9.85 -12.96
N ALA A 103 0.42 10.64 -13.12
CA ALA A 103 0.53 11.59 -14.24
C ALA A 103 0.61 10.89 -15.61
N ALA A 104 1.15 9.68 -15.67
CA ALA A 104 1.19 8.84 -16.88
C ALA A 104 -0.12 8.06 -17.11
N GLY A 105 -1.14 8.20 -16.24
CA GLY A 105 -2.39 7.45 -16.32
C GLY A 105 -2.22 5.94 -16.01
N LYS A 106 -1.11 5.55 -15.41
CA LYS A 106 -0.80 4.15 -15.09
C LYS A 106 -1.42 3.73 -13.76
N PRO A 107 -1.96 2.50 -13.67
CA PRO A 107 -2.55 1.96 -12.45
C PRO A 107 -1.58 1.95 -11.27
N VAL A 108 -2.12 2.31 -10.10
CA VAL A 108 -1.40 2.28 -8.83
C VAL A 108 -2.21 1.49 -7.81
N LEU A 109 -1.57 0.51 -7.17
CA LEU A 109 -2.13 -0.28 -6.06
C LEU A 109 -1.27 -0.07 -4.81
N GLY A 110 -1.89 0.33 -3.69
CA GLY A 110 -1.24 0.48 -2.40
C GLY A 110 -1.67 -0.60 -1.40
N ILE A 111 -0.71 -1.21 -0.71
CA ILE A 111 -0.94 -2.22 0.32
C ILE A 111 -0.40 -1.70 1.65
N CYS A 112 -1.23 -1.66 2.69
CA CYS A 112 -0.91 -1.25 4.05
C CYS A 112 -0.21 0.13 4.09
N ARG A 113 1.09 0.19 4.32
CA ARG A 113 1.86 1.43 4.23
C ARG A 113 1.67 2.13 2.86
N GLY A 114 1.51 1.36 1.77
CA GLY A 114 1.26 1.91 0.44
C GLY A 114 -0.05 2.71 0.36
N ALA A 115 -1.09 2.32 1.08
CA ALA A 115 -2.34 3.09 1.16
C ALA A 115 -2.13 4.42 1.88
N GLN A 116 -1.41 4.39 2.98
CA GLN A 116 -1.05 5.58 3.75
C GLN A 116 -0.20 6.54 2.91
N LEU A 117 0.79 6.01 2.18
CA LEU A 117 1.69 6.81 1.34
C LEU A 117 0.94 7.49 0.19
N ILE A 118 0.03 6.78 -0.47
CA ILE A 118 -0.83 7.36 -1.52
C ILE A 118 -1.61 8.54 -0.96
N ASN A 119 -2.23 8.39 0.22
CA ASN A 119 -2.92 9.48 0.89
C ASN A 119 -2.01 10.69 1.15
N VAL A 120 -0.80 10.46 1.68
CA VAL A 120 0.19 11.53 1.93
C VAL A 120 0.66 12.17 0.63
N ALA A 121 0.97 11.39 -0.39
CA ALA A 121 1.43 11.88 -1.71
C ALA A 121 0.43 12.83 -2.38
N LEU A 122 -0.87 12.64 -2.09
CA LEU A 122 -1.98 13.45 -2.60
C LEU A 122 -2.42 14.57 -1.62
N GLY A 123 -1.71 14.76 -0.50
CA GLY A 123 -1.91 15.86 0.43
C GLY A 123 -2.77 15.53 1.65
N GLY A 124 -3.00 14.28 1.96
CA GLY A 124 -3.63 13.82 3.20
C GLY A 124 -2.67 13.83 4.39
N SER A 125 -3.12 13.31 5.54
CA SER A 125 -2.30 13.12 6.75
C SER A 125 -2.67 11.81 7.45
N LEU A 126 -1.85 11.41 8.44
CA LEU A 126 -2.00 10.15 9.16
C LEU A 126 -2.19 10.38 10.66
N HIS A 127 -2.91 9.46 11.30
CA HIS A 127 -2.73 9.17 12.72
C HIS A 127 -1.39 8.46 12.89
N GLN A 128 -0.55 8.95 13.79
CA GLN A 128 0.77 8.35 14.02
C GLN A 128 0.67 7.07 14.85
N ASP A 129 -0.38 6.94 15.66
CA ASP A 129 -0.70 5.75 16.42
C ASP A 129 -2.21 5.62 16.62
N ILE A 130 -2.73 4.42 16.43
CA ILE A 130 -4.10 4.02 16.74
C ILE A 130 -4.10 2.72 17.55
N PRO A 131 -4.93 2.63 18.60
CA PRO A 131 -5.06 1.39 19.36
C PRO A 131 -5.76 0.29 18.54
N ALA A 132 -5.62 -0.97 18.99
CA ALA A 132 -6.38 -2.14 18.52
C ALA A 132 -6.12 -2.65 17.09
N HIS A 133 -5.28 -1.98 16.30
CA HIS A 133 -4.89 -2.44 14.96
C HIS A 133 -3.48 -3.04 14.91
N ARG A 134 -2.83 -3.22 16.07
CA ARG A 134 -1.49 -3.78 16.20
C ARG A 134 -1.49 -5.07 17.01
N SER A 135 -0.71 -6.05 16.57
CA SER A 135 -0.49 -7.31 17.26
C SER A 135 0.93 -7.82 16.98
N ASP A 136 1.47 -8.65 17.85
CA ASP A 136 2.73 -9.36 17.61
C ASP A 136 2.54 -10.55 16.64
N ASP A 137 1.30 -10.96 16.38
CA ASP A 137 0.94 -12.02 15.43
C ASP A 137 0.86 -11.46 13.99
N TYR A 138 2.00 -11.20 13.39
CA TYR A 138 2.17 -10.43 12.16
C TYR A 138 1.19 -10.79 11.02
N ASP A 139 1.11 -12.04 10.60
CA ASP A 139 0.26 -12.50 9.49
C ASP A 139 -1.05 -13.14 9.94
N GLN A 140 -1.34 -13.15 11.25
CA GLN A 140 -2.52 -13.75 11.85
C GLN A 140 -3.52 -12.72 12.39
N HIS A 141 -3.06 -11.49 12.66
CA HIS A 141 -3.95 -10.44 13.17
C HIS A 141 -5.01 -10.09 12.13
N ALA A 142 -6.27 -10.24 12.51
CA ALA A 142 -7.39 -10.05 11.61
C ALA A 142 -8.54 -9.31 12.29
N HIS A 143 -9.19 -8.44 11.53
CA HIS A 143 -10.41 -7.76 11.94
C HIS A 143 -11.42 -7.69 10.79
N GLU A 144 -12.60 -7.15 11.07
CA GLU A 144 -13.63 -6.95 10.07
C GLU A 144 -13.57 -5.54 9.46
N VAL A 145 -13.88 -5.46 8.19
CA VAL A 145 -14.05 -4.19 7.45
C VAL A 145 -15.44 -4.16 6.81
N HIS A 146 -16.02 -2.97 6.75
CA HIS A 146 -17.29 -2.67 6.11
C HIS A 146 -17.01 -1.92 4.82
N LEU A 147 -17.44 -2.48 3.69
CA LEU A 147 -17.32 -1.82 2.39
C LEU A 147 -18.34 -0.69 2.29
N GLU A 148 -17.92 0.47 1.81
CA GLU A 148 -18.83 1.61 1.61
C GLU A 148 -19.87 1.28 0.52
N PRO A 149 -21.17 1.47 0.78
CA PRO A 149 -22.21 1.17 -0.21
C PRO A 149 -21.99 1.89 -1.55
N GLY A 150 -22.11 1.15 -2.65
CA GLY A 150 -21.87 1.69 -4.00
C GLY A 150 -20.40 1.99 -4.33
N SER A 151 -19.46 1.62 -3.46
CA SER A 151 -18.02 1.74 -3.72
C SER A 151 -17.53 0.78 -4.80
N GLY A 152 -16.31 0.96 -5.29
CA GLY A 152 -15.67 0.04 -6.22
C GLY A 152 -15.48 -1.34 -5.61
N LEU A 153 -15.03 -1.40 -4.35
CA LEU A 153 -14.85 -2.66 -3.63
C LEU A 153 -16.19 -3.34 -3.32
N ALA A 154 -17.26 -2.58 -3.02
CA ALA A 154 -18.59 -3.15 -2.83
C ALA A 154 -19.10 -3.81 -4.14
N ARG A 155 -18.85 -3.20 -5.29
CA ARG A 155 -19.18 -3.83 -6.59
C ARG A 155 -18.33 -5.07 -6.87
N LEU A 156 -17.05 -5.05 -6.50
CA LEU A 156 -16.11 -6.16 -6.72
C LEU A 156 -16.45 -7.38 -5.85
N TYR A 157 -16.78 -7.16 -4.58
CA TYR A 157 -16.95 -8.22 -3.58
C TYR A 157 -18.41 -8.51 -3.19
N GLY A 158 -19.36 -7.73 -3.66
CA GLY A 158 -20.75 -7.72 -3.21
C GLY A 158 -20.96 -6.90 -1.92
N GLU A 159 -22.13 -6.30 -1.79
CA GLU A 159 -22.42 -5.25 -0.79
C GLU A 159 -22.86 -5.78 0.58
N THR A 160 -22.89 -7.08 0.82
CA THR A 160 -23.50 -7.65 2.03
C THR A 160 -22.49 -7.99 3.12
N GLY A 161 -22.66 -7.38 4.30
CA GLY A 161 -22.01 -7.76 5.56
C GLY A 161 -20.54 -7.39 5.68
N PRO A 162 -19.98 -7.56 6.89
CA PRO A 162 -18.57 -7.34 7.14
C PRO A 162 -17.69 -8.35 6.40
N ARG A 163 -16.45 -7.95 6.14
CA ARG A 163 -15.44 -8.78 5.48
C ARG A 163 -14.23 -8.92 6.39
N ARG A 164 -13.76 -10.14 6.58
CA ARG A 164 -12.59 -10.41 7.39
C ARG A 164 -11.31 -10.22 6.57
N VAL A 165 -10.34 -9.47 7.14
CA VAL A 165 -9.06 -9.16 6.50
C VAL A 165 -7.92 -9.38 7.48
N VAL A 166 -6.73 -9.71 6.97
CA VAL A 166 -5.48 -9.69 7.75
C VAL A 166 -4.91 -8.28 7.68
N SER A 167 -4.85 -7.60 8.81
CA SER A 167 -4.41 -6.22 8.85
C SER A 167 -3.64 -5.95 10.13
N ILE A 168 -2.41 -5.44 10.00
CA ILE A 168 -1.57 -5.07 11.12
C ILE A 168 -0.91 -3.73 10.83
N HIS A 169 -1.30 -2.71 11.59
CA HIS A 169 -0.77 -1.37 11.50
C HIS A 169 -1.06 -0.58 12.77
N HIS A 170 -0.28 0.46 13.03
CA HIS A 170 -0.58 1.43 14.08
C HIS A 170 -0.72 2.86 13.55
N GLN A 171 -0.31 3.10 12.30
CA GLN A 171 -0.66 4.32 11.58
C GLN A 171 -1.93 4.11 10.75
N ALA A 172 -2.72 5.17 10.54
CA ALA A 172 -3.91 5.14 9.70
C ALA A 172 -4.19 6.49 9.05
N ILE A 173 -5.00 6.52 8.01
CA ILE A 173 -5.44 7.77 7.37
C ILE A 173 -6.25 8.60 8.37
N LYS A 174 -5.76 9.84 8.65
CA LYS A 174 -6.42 10.86 9.51
C LYS A 174 -7.24 11.83 8.68
N ARG A 175 -6.60 12.53 7.76
CA ARG A 175 -7.25 13.41 6.80
C ARG A 175 -7.12 12.81 5.41
N LEU A 176 -8.27 12.48 4.84
CA LEU A 176 -8.32 11.96 3.47
C LEU A 176 -7.85 13.03 2.48
N ALA A 177 -7.01 12.63 1.55
CA ALA A 177 -6.51 13.51 0.51
C ALA A 177 -7.61 13.91 -0.48
N PRO A 178 -7.56 15.13 -1.04
CA PRO A 178 -8.39 15.48 -2.18
C PRO A 178 -8.22 14.51 -3.35
N GLY A 179 -9.32 14.14 -4.01
CA GLY A 179 -9.31 13.20 -5.13
C GLY A 179 -9.25 11.71 -4.72
N LEU A 180 -9.36 11.42 -3.42
CA LEU A 180 -9.63 10.08 -2.91
C LEU A 180 -11.06 9.99 -2.36
N GLN A 181 -11.65 8.82 -2.45
CA GLN A 181 -12.88 8.42 -1.77
C GLN A 181 -12.63 7.19 -0.90
N VAL A 182 -13.39 7.09 0.18
CA VAL A 182 -13.33 5.91 1.06
C VAL A 182 -14.05 4.75 0.37
N GLU A 183 -13.46 3.58 0.45
CA GLU A 183 -14.00 2.32 -0.08
C GLU A 183 -14.38 1.33 1.03
N ALA A 184 -13.68 1.42 2.19
CA ALA A 184 -13.96 0.57 3.36
C ALA A 184 -13.52 1.24 4.67
N ARG A 185 -14.17 0.82 5.77
CA ARG A 185 -13.82 1.21 7.15
C ARG A 185 -13.82 -0.01 8.06
N ALA A 186 -13.00 0.03 9.11
CA ALA A 186 -13.12 -0.84 10.26
C ALA A 186 -14.34 -0.43 11.13
N GLU A 187 -14.73 -1.28 12.09
CA GLU A 187 -15.86 -1.04 12.98
C GLU A 187 -15.70 0.25 13.82
N ASP A 188 -14.47 0.60 14.17
CA ASP A 188 -14.14 1.83 14.92
C ASP A 188 -14.07 3.10 14.03
N GLY A 189 -14.37 2.96 12.74
CA GLY A 189 -14.41 4.05 11.78
C GLY A 189 -13.08 4.36 11.08
N VAL A 190 -11.99 3.65 11.41
CA VAL A 190 -10.70 3.79 10.73
C VAL A 190 -10.87 3.51 9.24
N ILE A 191 -10.27 4.35 8.39
CA ILE A 191 -10.30 4.17 6.93
C ILE A 191 -9.38 3.02 6.56
N GLU A 192 -9.95 1.99 5.95
CA GLU A 192 -9.29 0.74 5.59
C GLU A 192 -9.05 0.58 4.09
N ALA A 193 -9.79 1.31 3.25
CA ALA A 193 -9.52 1.35 1.82
C ALA A 193 -9.93 2.68 1.21
N VAL A 194 -9.20 3.05 0.16
CA VAL A 194 -9.46 4.28 -0.61
C VAL A 194 -9.29 4.03 -2.11
N ARG A 195 -9.99 4.82 -2.92
CA ARG A 195 -9.88 4.81 -4.39
C ARG A 195 -9.78 6.23 -4.93
N GLY A 196 -9.02 6.40 -6.02
CA GLY A 196 -8.96 7.66 -6.75
C GLY A 196 -10.29 7.98 -7.44
N THR A 197 -10.69 9.24 -7.41
CA THR A 197 -11.91 9.74 -8.10
C THR A 197 -11.63 10.19 -9.54
N GLY A 198 -10.36 10.20 -9.97
CA GLY A 198 -9.95 10.54 -11.33
C GLY A 198 -10.17 9.39 -12.33
N SER A 199 -9.79 9.63 -13.60
CA SER A 199 -9.95 8.63 -14.68
C SER A 199 -8.96 7.47 -14.63
N GLY A 200 -7.83 7.60 -13.91
CA GLY A 200 -6.85 6.53 -13.76
C GLY A 200 -7.22 5.57 -12.62
N TYR A 201 -6.81 4.31 -12.77
CA TYR A 201 -6.97 3.34 -11.67
C TYR A 201 -6.00 3.65 -10.53
N LEU A 202 -6.54 3.95 -9.38
CA LEU A 202 -5.81 4.05 -8.12
C LEU A 202 -6.68 3.41 -7.05
N CYS A 203 -6.19 2.33 -6.45
CA CYS A 203 -6.84 1.64 -5.35
C CYS A 203 -5.81 1.36 -4.25
N ALA A 204 -6.22 1.48 -3.00
CA ALA A 204 -5.33 1.17 -1.91
C ALA A 204 -6.10 0.61 -0.72
N VAL A 205 -5.53 -0.43 -0.11
CA VAL A 205 -6.09 -1.14 1.02
C VAL A 205 -5.11 -1.14 2.19
N GLN A 206 -5.62 -0.97 3.40
CA GLN A 206 -4.80 -0.95 4.62
C GLN A 206 -4.42 -2.37 5.07
N TRP A 207 -5.24 -3.35 4.71
CA TRP A 207 -4.98 -4.77 4.98
C TRP A 207 -3.97 -5.39 4.00
N HIS A 208 -3.63 -6.66 4.25
CA HIS A 208 -2.67 -7.46 3.48
C HIS A 208 -3.37 -8.55 2.66
N PRO A 209 -3.85 -8.26 1.43
CA PRO A 209 -4.54 -9.25 0.60
C PRO A 209 -3.64 -10.45 0.22
N GLU A 210 -2.32 -10.27 0.22
CA GLU A 210 -1.33 -11.31 -0.01
C GLU A 210 -1.31 -12.41 1.05
N PHE A 211 -1.86 -12.13 2.26
CA PHE A 211 -1.93 -13.10 3.35
C PHE A 211 -3.27 -13.85 3.39
N HIS A 212 -4.22 -13.55 2.50
CA HIS A 212 -5.54 -14.17 2.48
C HIS A 212 -5.59 -15.51 1.74
N GLY A 213 -4.62 -15.82 0.88
CA GLY A 213 -4.66 -16.95 -0.05
C GLY A 213 -5.03 -18.28 0.61
N GLY A 214 -6.13 -18.89 0.17
CA GLY A 214 -6.62 -20.17 0.64
C GLY A 214 -7.19 -20.20 2.07
N ARG A 215 -7.44 -19.05 2.69
CA ARG A 215 -8.03 -18.95 4.04
C ARG A 215 -9.54 -18.75 3.95
N ASP A 216 -10.30 -19.71 4.44
CA ASP A 216 -11.75 -19.63 4.48
C ASP A 216 -12.24 -18.44 5.34
N GLY A 217 -13.26 -17.75 4.84
CA GLY A 217 -13.89 -16.62 5.54
C GLY A 217 -13.16 -15.28 5.41
N PHE A 218 -11.99 -15.23 4.76
CA PHE A 218 -11.29 -13.99 4.44
C PHE A 218 -11.72 -13.43 3.09
N LEU A 219 -11.57 -12.12 2.92
CA LEU A 219 -11.80 -11.45 1.65
C LEU A 219 -10.84 -11.98 0.57
N ASP A 220 -11.35 -12.30 -0.61
CA ASP A 220 -10.51 -12.84 -1.69
C ASP A 220 -9.53 -11.78 -2.23
N GLY A 221 -8.26 -11.90 -1.87
CA GLY A 221 -7.21 -11.01 -2.38
C GLY A 221 -6.99 -11.14 -3.90
N GLY A 222 -7.37 -12.27 -4.50
CA GLY A 222 -7.23 -12.51 -5.95
C GLY A 222 -8.12 -11.59 -6.78
N ALA A 223 -9.33 -11.30 -6.34
CA ALA A 223 -10.25 -10.40 -7.05
C ALA A 223 -9.68 -8.97 -7.18
N LEU A 224 -9.07 -8.43 -6.11
CA LEU A 224 -8.41 -7.12 -6.13
C LEU A 224 -7.22 -7.11 -7.10
N LEU A 225 -6.42 -8.19 -7.11
CA LEU A 225 -5.29 -8.33 -8.03
C LEU A 225 -5.76 -8.38 -9.48
N ASP A 226 -6.82 -9.14 -9.77
CA ASP A 226 -7.39 -9.27 -11.12
C ASP A 226 -7.92 -7.91 -11.63
N GLU A 227 -8.60 -7.11 -10.78
CA GLU A 227 -9.05 -5.75 -11.11
C GLU A 227 -7.86 -4.84 -11.46
N PHE A 228 -6.82 -4.83 -10.61
CA PHE A 228 -5.62 -4.05 -10.84
C PHE A 228 -4.90 -4.43 -12.14
N LEU A 229 -4.70 -5.73 -12.38
CA LEU A 229 -4.04 -6.20 -13.60
C LEU A 229 -4.88 -5.98 -14.86
N GLN A 230 -6.21 -6.01 -14.76
CA GLN A 230 -7.10 -5.63 -15.86
C GLN A 230 -6.88 -4.16 -16.24
N ALA A 231 -6.82 -3.26 -15.24
CA ALA A 231 -6.52 -1.86 -15.48
C ALA A 231 -5.12 -1.63 -16.08
N ALA A 232 -4.13 -2.46 -15.69
CA ALA A 232 -2.76 -2.36 -16.21
C ALA A 232 -2.60 -2.89 -17.67
N ARG A 233 -3.60 -3.60 -18.18
CA ARG A 233 -3.64 -4.08 -19.58
C ARG A 233 -4.40 -3.14 -20.52
N ALA A 234 -5.18 -2.22 -19.97
CA ALA A 234 -5.97 -1.25 -20.74
C ALA A 234 -5.09 -0.09 -21.25
#